data_1b713de7de7b58884e4cd75970d672dc
#
_entry.id   1b713de7de7b58884e4cd75970d672dc
#
_cell.length_a   1.000
_cell.length_b   1.000
_cell.length_c   1.000
_cell.angle_alpha   90.00
_cell.angle_beta   90.00
_cell.angle_gamma   90.00
#
_symmetry.space_group_name_H-M   'P 1'
#
loop_
_entity.id
_entity.type
_entity.pdbx_description
1 polymer ?
#
loop_
_entity_poly.entity_id
_entity_poly.type
_entity_poly.pdbx_seq_one_letter_code
_entity_poly.pdbx_strand_id
1 'polypeptide(L)'
;EAFFELEYPGYQKIMVGDGPMLETYKKQYPDVHFTGFKTGKDLARYYANAEVFVFPSRWETFGIVMIEAMACGTPVAAFPCDGPLDVIDQAETGFMNDNLSDAIDGCLQLNRDRVLRGSQRWSWENAWKIFKNNLT
;
A
#
# COMPACT_ATOMS: atom_id res chain seq x y z
N GLU A 1 1.03 13.20 7.32
CA GLU A 1 2.26 14.03 7.22
C GLU A 1 3.47 13.19 6.86
N ALA A 2 3.77 12.06 7.52
CA ALA A 2 4.96 11.24 7.28
C ALA A 2 5.26 10.94 5.79
N PHE A 3 4.24 10.68 4.97
CA PHE A 3 4.40 10.46 3.53
C PHE A 3 4.89 11.70 2.78
N PHE A 4 4.40 12.88 3.16
CA PHE A 4 4.76 14.12 2.46
C PHE A 4 6.18 14.57 2.73
N GLU A 5 6.72 14.22 3.90
CA GLU A 5 8.07 14.56 4.35
C GLU A 5 9.16 13.65 3.78
N LEU A 6 8.77 12.54 3.12
CA LEU A 6 9.72 11.64 2.48
C LEU A 6 10.47 12.33 1.33
N GLU A 7 11.77 12.12 1.25
CA GLU A 7 12.61 12.61 0.16
C GLU A 7 13.09 11.44 -0.70
N TYR A 8 12.55 11.34 -1.91
CA TYR A 8 12.93 10.31 -2.89
C TYR A 8 13.21 10.97 -4.25
N PRO A 9 14.44 11.48 -4.48
CA PRO A 9 14.84 12.04 -5.76
C PRO A 9 14.64 11.04 -6.90
N GLY A 10 14.01 11.48 -7.99
CA GLY A 10 13.70 10.62 -9.14
C GLY A 10 12.36 9.89 -9.07
N TYR A 11 11.65 9.98 -7.95
CA TYR A 11 10.29 9.44 -7.78
C TYR A 11 9.27 10.56 -7.58
N GLN A 12 8.12 10.40 -8.19
CA GLN A 12 6.99 11.28 -7.97
C GLN A 12 6.12 10.77 -6.82
N LYS A 13 5.82 11.64 -5.87
CA LYS A 13 4.81 11.37 -4.84
C LYS A 13 3.41 11.59 -5.40
N ILE A 14 2.55 10.57 -5.30
CA ILE A 14 1.16 10.62 -5.77
C ILE A 14 0.24 10.31 -4.59
N MET A 15 -0.71 11.20 -4.33
CA MET A 15 -1.77 11.01 -3.34
C MET A 15 -3.09 10.78 -4.07
N VAL A 16 -3.65 9.57 -3.91
CA VAL A 16 -4.96 9.21 -4.44
C VAL A 16 -5.98 9.29 -3.33
N GLY A 17 -7.04 10.04 -3.52
CA GLY A 17 -8.09 10.21 -2.53
C GLY A 17 -8.62 11.63 -2.49
N ASP A 18 -9.64 11.81 -1.66
CA ASP A 18 -10.30 13.07 -1.41
C ASP A 18 -10.51 13.26 0.09
N GLY A 19 -10.79 14.47 0.52
CA GLY A 19 -11.07 14.77 1.91
C GLY A 19 -10.97 16.26 2.22
N PRO A 20 -11.41 16.66 3.43
CA PRO A 20 -11.48 18.08 3.80
C PRO A 20 -10.13 18.79 3.82
N MET A 21 -9.02 18.04 3.94
CA MET A 21 -7.67 18.61 3.97
C MET A 21 -6.99 18.69 2.59
N LEU A 22 -7.65 18.21 1.52
CA LEU A 22 -7.04 18.12 0.19
C LEU A 22 -6.49 19.46 -0.30
N GLU A 23 -7.28 20.52 -0.25
CA GLU A 23 -6.87 21.86 -0.73
C GLU A 23 -5.77 22.47 0.15
N THR A 24 -5.75 22.15 1.44
CA THR A 24 -4.67 22.55 2.35
C THR A 24 -3.36 21.87 1.99
N TYR A 25 -3.41 20.54 1.78
CA TYR A 25 -2.22 19.78 1.43
C TYR A 25 -1.67 20.11 0.05
N LYS A 26 -2.52 20.38 -0.95
CA LYS A 26 -2.08 20.86 -2.26
C LYS A 26 -1.25 22.13 -2.17
N LYS A 27 -1.62 23.06 -1.28
CA LYS A 27 -0.88 24.32 -1.08
C LYS A 27 0.41 24.09 -0.30
N GLN A 28 0.38 23.19 0.69
CA GLN A 28 1.51 22.92 1.57
C GLN A 28 2.59 22.06 0.89
N TYR A 29 2.17 21.15 0.01
CA TYR A 29 3.04 20.18 -0.69
C TYR A 29 2.88 20.25 -2.20
N PRO A 30 3.35 21.34 -2.86
CA PRO A 30 3.13 21.57 -4.29
C PRO A 30 3.81 20.52 -5.20
N ASP A 31 4.83 19.82 -4.69
CA ASP A 31 5.55 18.76 -5.42
C ASP A 31 4.83 17.42 -5.43
N VAL A 32 3.74 17.28 -4.66
CA VAL A 32 2.93 16.06 -4.60
C VAL A 32 1.80 16.14 -5.63
N HIS A 33 1.64 15.10 -6.41
CA HIS A 33 0.53 14.99 -7.35
C HIS A 33 -0.72 14.46 -6.65
N PHE A 34 -1.74 15.29 -6.49
CA PHE A 34 -3.03 14.93 -5.90
C PHE A 34 -4.03 14.62 -7.01
N THR A 35 -4.52 13.38 -7.06
CA THR A 35 -5.41 12.92 -8.14
C THR A 35 -6.89 13.13 -7.84
N GLY A 36 -7.25 13.37 -6.59
CA GLY A 36 -8.62 13.26 -6.11
C GLY A 36 -9.06 11.79 -5.99
N PHE A 37 -10.36 11.59 -5.74
CA PHE A 37 -10.93 10.27 -5.55
C PHE A 37 -10.90 9.44 -6.85
N LYS A 38 -10.49 8.17 -6.75
CA LYS A 38 -10.44 7.19 -7.84
C LYS A 38 -11.03 5.87 -7.40
N THR A 39 -11.66 5.16 -8.34
CA THR A 39 -12.25 3.82 -8.11
C THR A 39 -12.00 2.91 -9.30
N GLY A 40 -12.27 1.62 -9.12
CA GLY A 40 -12.28 0.63 -10.18
C GLY A 40 -10.98 0.59 -10.98
N LYS A 41 -11.09 0.61 -12.29
CA LYS A 41 -9.95 0.50 -13.21
C LYS A 41 -8.96 1.68 -13.08
N ASP A 42 -9.44 2.87 -12.79
CA ASP A 42 -8.56 4.04 -12.66
C ASP A 42 -7.72 3.92 -11.38
N LEU A 43 -8.29 3.51 -10.26
CA LEU A 43 -7.54 3.22 -9.04
C LEU A 43 -6.53 2.09 -9.27
N ALA A 44 -6.93 1.00 -9.91
CA ALA A 44 -6.04 -0.11 -10.24
C ALA A 44 -4.84 0.31 -11.09
N ARG A 45 -5.01 1.27 -12.02
CA ARG A 45 -3.91 1.83 -12.81
C ARG A 45 -2.89 2.58 -11.94
N TYR A 46 -3.34 3.34 -10.95
CA TYR A 46 -2.42 4.00 -10.00
C TYR A 46 -1.61 2.97 -9.22
N TYR A 47 -2.24 1.93 -8.70
CA TYR A 47 -1.52 0.84 -8.04
C TYR A 47 -0.52 0.16 -8.99
N ALA A 48 -0.96 -0.27 -10.17
CA ALA A 48 -0.14 -1.03 -11.11
C ALA A 48 1.09 -0.25 -11.63
N ASN A 49 1.01 1.07 -11.69
CA ASN A 49 2.10 1.94 -12.13
C ASN A 49 2.95 2.52 -10.99
N ALA A 50 2.58 2.29 -9.74
CA ALA A 50 3.37 2.70 -8.60
C ALA A 50 4.54 1.73 -8.37
N GLU A 51 5.72 2.25 -8.03
CA GLU A 51 6.87 1.44 -7.61
C GLU A 51 6.64 0.85 -6.21
N VAL A 52 6.07 1.65 -5.31
CA VAL A 52 5.76 1.28 -3.94
C VAL A 52 4.44 1.94 -3.53
N PHE A 53 3.57 1.18 -2.88
CA PHE A 53 2.43 1.74 -2.16
C PHE A 53 2.84 2.04 -0.73
N VAL A 54 2.85 3.32 -0.36
CA VAL A 54 3.22 3.77 0.99
C VAL A 54 1.97 3.87 1.85
N PHE A 55 1.93 3.11 2.94
CA PHE A 55 0.85 3.10 3.92
C PHE A 55 1.33 3.70 5.25
N PRO A 56 1.26 5.02 5.44
CA PRO A 56 1.87 5.72 6.57
C PRO A 56 0.98 5.79 7.82
N SER A 57 0.00 4.90 7.94
CA SER A 57 -0.84 4.82 9.14
C SER A 57 -0.15 4.06 10.26
N ARG A 58 -0.30 4.54 11.49
CA ARG A 58 0.10 3.83 12.71
C ARG A 58 -1.07 3.14 13.41
N TRP A 59 -2.29 3.34 12.88
CA TRP A 59 -3.54 2.80 13.42
C TRP A 59 -4.38 2.25 12.27
N GLU A 60 -4.41 0.95 12.16
CA GLU A 60 -5.22 0.26 11.16
C GLU A 60 -5.60 -1.12 11.67
N THR A 61 -6.85 -1.51 11.48
CA THR A 61 -7.34 -2.83 11.90
C THR A 61 -7.07 -3.92 10.87
N PHE A 62 -7.16 -3.60 9.57
CA PHE A 62 -6.91 -4.57 8.51
C PHE A 62 -6.22 -3.96 7.28
N GLY A 63 -6.80 -2.92 6.65
CA GLY A 63 -6.19 -2.21 5.54
C GLY A 63 -6.35 -2.88 4.16
N ILE A 64 -7.59 -3.00 3.67
CA ILE A 64 -7.92 -3.58 2.34
C ILE A 64 -7.11 -2.93 1.20
N VAL A 65 -6.80 -1.64 1.30
CA VAL A 65 -6.01 -0.92 0.28
C VAL A 65 -4.61 -1.51 0.07
N MET A 66 -4.03 -2.13 1.09
CA MET A 66 -2.74 -2.83 0.96
C MET A 66 -2.89 -4.09 0.10
N ILE A 67 -3.98 -4.83 0.30
CA ILE A 67 -4.30 -6.03 -0.51
C ILE A 67 -4.56 -5.64 -1.97
N GLU A 68 -5.26 -4.53 -2.21
CA GLU A 68 -5.49 -3.98 -3.56
C GLU A 68 -4.17 -3.64 -4.26
N ALA A 69 -3.24 -2.99 -3.57
CA ALA A 69 -1.92 -2.68 -4.11
C ALA A 69 -1.14 -3.95 -4.47
N MET A 70 -1.06 -4.91 -3.55
CA MET A 70 -0.37 -6.18 -3.77
C MET A 70 -1.02 -7.01 -4.90
N ALA A 71 -2.33 -6.97 -5.05
CA ALA A 71 -3.05 -7.60 -6.16
C ALA A 71 -2.74 -6.98 -7.53
N CYS A 72 -2.18 -5.78 -7.54
CA CYS A 72 -1.62 -5.13 -8.75
C CYS A 72 -0.10 -5.35 -8.88
N GLY A 73 0.50 -6.19 -8.04
CA GLY A 73 1.94 -6.45 -8.02
C GLY A 73 2.76 -5.33 -7.38
N THR A 74 2.15 -4.42 -6.63
CA THR A 74 2.81 -3.27 -6.03
C THR A 74 3.12 -3.56 -4.57
N PRO A 75 4.41 -3.57 -4.17
CA PRO A 75 4.81 -3.84 -2.81
C PRO A 75 4.36 -2.72 -1.86
N VAL A 76 4.11 -3.08 -0.61
CA VAL A 76 3.61 -2.16 0.41
C VAL A 76 4.68 -1.83 1.43
N ALA A 77 4.96 -0.53 1.61
CA ALA A 77 5.79 -0.01 2.69
C ALA A 77 4.90 0.57 3.80
N ALA A 78 5.05 0.07 5.02
CA ALA A 78 4.18 0.45 6.14
C ALA A 78 4.94 0.52 7.48
N PHE A 79 4.30 1.17 8.46
CA PHE A 79 4.70 1.00 9.87
C PHE A 79 4.21 -0.36 10.40
N PRO A 80 4.94 -0.98 11.36
CA PRO A 80 4.51 -2.22 11.99
C PRO A 80 3.38 -1.95 13.01
N CYS A 81 2.13 -2.04 12.56
CA CYS A 81 0.93 -1.99 13.39
C CYS A 81 -0.05 -3.09 12.96
N ASP A 82 -1.14 -3.29 13.69
CA ASP A 82 -1.99 -4.48 13.60
C ASP A 82 -2.37 -4.87 12.17
N GLY A 83 -2.94 -3.97 11.37
CA GLY A 83 -3.33 -4.27 9.99
C GLY A 83 -2.16 -4.70 9.09
N PRO A 84 -1.08 -3.92 8.97
CA PRO A 84 0.13 -4.30 8.25
C PRO A 84 0.75 -5.63 8.72
N LEU A 85 0.82 -5.89 10.03
CA LEU A 85 1.36 -7.14 10.58
C LEU A 85 0.58 -8.37 10.13
N ASP A 86 -0.73 -8.25 9.93
CA ASP A 86 -1.58 -9.34 9.46
C ASP A 86 -1.54 -9.51 7.94
N VAL A 87 -1.35 -8.42 7.19
CA VAL A 87 -1.53 -8.38 5.74
C VAL A 87 -0.23 -8.52 4.97
N ILE A 88 0.87 -7.94 5.46
CA ILE A 88 2.16 -7.91 4.76
C ILE A 88 3.02 -9.11 5.16
N ASP A 89 3.47 -9.88 4.16
CA ASP A 89 4.55 -10.84 4.34
C ASP A 89 5.88 -10.11 4.14
N GLN A 90 6.62 -9.94 5.24
CA GLN A 90 7.89 -9.22 5.27
C GLN A 90 8.89 -9.76 4.24
N ALA A 91 9.44 -8.89 3.41
CA ALA A 91 10.35 -9.19 2.31
C ALA A 91 9.75 -10.05 1.16
N GLU A 92 8.44 -10.30 1.17
CA GLU A 92 7.72 -11.04 0.13
C GLU A 92 6.74 -10.13 -0.61
N THR A 93 5.83 -9.49 0.13
CA THR A 93 4.79 -8.62 -0.41
C THR A 93 4.99 -7.16 -0.04
N GLY A 94 5.90 -6.87 0.87
CA GLY A 94 6.22 -5.53 1.32
C GLY A 94 7.25 -5.53 2.43
N PHE A 95 7.47 -4.36 3.00
CA PHE A 95 8.32 -4.16 4.15
C PHE A 95 7.64 -3.29 5.21
N MET A 96 7.81 -3.68 6.45
CA MET A 96 7.41 -2.90 7.62
C MET A 96 8.65 -2.47 8.39
N ASN A 97 8.71 -1.18 8.74
CA ASN A 97 9.79 -0.63 9.55
C ASN A 97 9.28 0.63 10.27
N ASP A 98 9.80 0.91 11.46
CA ASP A 98 9.53 2.17 12.19
C ASP A 98 10.10 3.39 11.45
N ASN A 99 11.12 3.19 10.63
CA ASN A 99 11.59 4.13 9.63
C ASN A 99 10.94 3.80 8.27
N LEU A 100 10.03 4.64 7.83
CA LEU A 100 9.28 4.42 6.58
C LEU A 100 10.18 4.43 5.33
N SER A 101 11.28 5.19 5.35
CA SER A 101 12.26 5.18 4.24
C SER A 101 12.94 3.82 4.09
N ASP A 102 13.33 3.17 5.20
CA ASP A 102 13.92 1.84 5.15
C ASP A 102 12.93 0.80 4.59
N ALA A 103 11.64 0.94 4.94
CA ALA A 103 10.59 0.08 4.39
C ALA A 103 10.44 0.29 2.87
N ILE A 104 10.47 1.52 2.39
CA ILE A 104 10.40 1.86 0.97
C ILE A 104 11.61 1.30 0.22
N ASP A 105 12.82 1.48 0.75
CA ASP A 105 14.06 0.98 0.15
C ASP A 105 14.03 -0.55 0.01
N GLY A 106 13.51 -1.25 1.00
CA GLY A 106 13.26 -2.69 0.91
C GLY A 106 12.27 -3.05 -0.18
N CYS A 107 11.16 -2.33 -0.27
CA CYS A 107 10.12 -2.54 -1.29
C CYS A 107 10.64 -2.35 -2.72
N LEU A 108 11.51 -1.37 -2.96
CA LEU A 108 12.10 -1.10 -4.27
C LEU A 108 12.95 -2.25 -4.81
N GLN A 109 13.38 -3.19 -3.96
CA GLN A 109 14.14 -4.39 -4.34
C GLN A 109 13.26 -5.61 -4.62
N LEU A 110 11.95 -5.55 -4.34
CA LEU A 110 11.05 -6.70 -4.48
C LEU A 110 10.66 -6.94 -5.93
N ASN A 111 10.54 -8.22 -6.28
CA ASN A 111 10.00 -8.64 -7.56
C ASN A 111 8.46 -8.55 -7.56
N ARG A 112 7.89 -7.79 -8.49
CA ARG A 112 6.44 -7.54 -8.58
C ARG A 112 5.61 -8.80 -8.80
N ASP A 113 6.10 -9.78 -9.57
CA ASP A 113 5.41 -11.05 -9.76
C ASP A 113 5.33 -11.86 -8.46
N ARG A 114 6.34 -11.74 -7.62
CA ARG A 114 6.36 -12.36 -6.29
C ARG A 114 5.34 -11.71 -5.37
N VAL A 115 5.27 -10.38 -5.38
CA VAL A 115 4.25 -9.61 -4.65
C VAL A 115 2.85 -10.03 -5.07
N LEU A 116 2.59 -10.11 -6.37
CA LEU A 116 1.30 -10.53 -6.92
C LEU A 116 0.92 -11.96 -6.48
N ARG A 117 1.85 -12.90 -6.54
CA ARG A 117 1.61 -14.28 -6.06
C ARG A 117 1.29 -14.31 -4.57
N GLY A 118 2.01 -13.55 -3.76
CA GLY A 118 1.77 -13.45 -2.31
C GLY A 118 0.39 -12.89 -1.99
N SER A 119 -0.13 -11.97 -2.79
CA SER A 119 -1.47 -11.40 -2.58
C SER A 119 -2.61 -12.41 -2.75
N GLN A 120 -2.39 -13.49 -3.49
CA GLN A 120 -3.44 -14.48 -3.80
C GLN A 120 -4.01 -15.19 -2.56
N ARG A 121 -3.30 -15.19 -1.44
CA ARG A 121 -3.84 -15.72 -0.17
C ARG A 121 -5.09 -14.96 0.30
N TRP A 122 -5.26 -13.71 -0.11
CA TRP A 122 -6.38 -12.84 0.23
C TRP A 122 -7.58 -12.96 -0.72
N SER A 123 -7.61 -13.99 -1.57
CA SER A 123 -8.77 -14.23 -2.45
C SER A 123 -10.00 -14.71 -1.67
N TRP A 124 -11.19 -14.41 -2.19
CA TRP A 124 -12.45 -14.92 -1.66
C TRP A 124 -12.49 -16.45 -1.62
N GLU A 125 -11.84 -17.11 -2.58
CA GLU A 125 -11.73 -18.56 -2.62
C GLU A 125 -10.95 -19.11 -1.41
N ASN A 126 -9.84 -18.46 -1.05
CA ASN A 126 -9.06 -18.86 0.12
C ASN A 126 -9.79 -18.56 1.43
N ALA A 127 -10.45 -17.42 1.53
CA ALA A 127 -11.29 -17.08 2.67
C ALA A 127 -12.40 -18.12 2.86
N TRP A 128 -13.05 -18.56 1.77
CA TRP A 128 -14.07 -19.58 1.79
C TRP A 128 -13.52 -20.96 2.23
N LYS A 129 -12.34 -21.36 1.75
CA LYS A 129 -11.66 -22.60 2.17
C LYS A 129 -11.40 -22.63 3.67
N ILE A 130 -10.87 -21.53 4.22
CA ILE A 130 -10.61 -21.38 5.66
C ILE A 130 -11.93 -21.48 6.45
N PHE A 131 -12.96 -20.74 6.03
CA PHE A 131 -14.26 -20.78 6.67
C PHE A 131 -14.86 -22.19 6.69
N LYS A 132 -14.86 -22.87 5.53
CA LYS A 132 -15.39 -24.23 5.40
C LYS A 132 -14.66 -25.23 6.30
N ASN A 133 -13.34 -25.13 6.41
CA ASN A 133 -12.55 -26.04 7.25
C ASN A 133 -12.79 -25.84 8.75
N ASN A 134 -13.27 -24.67 9.16
CA ASN A 134 -13.58 -24.34 10.56
C ASN A 134 -15.06 -24.63 10.92
N LEU A 135 -15.89 -25.09 9.97
CA LEU A 135 -17.28 -25.50 10.23
C LEU A 135 -17.41 -26.97 10.64
N THR A 136 -16.36 -27.74 10.56
CA THR A 136 -16.29 -29.17 10.96
C THR A 136 -15.54 -29.31 12.28
#